data_7303bf96bff8a026f2f6cd6924cdaf60
#
_entry.id   7303bf96bff8a026f2f6cd6924cdaf60
#
_cell.length_a   1.000
_cell.length_b   1.000
_cell.length_c   1.000
_cell.angle_alpha   90.00
_cell.angle_beta   90.00
_cell.angle_gamma   90.00
#
_symmetry.space_group_name_H-M   'P 1'
#
loop_
_entity.id
_entity.type
_entity.pdbx_description
1 polymer ?
#
loop_
_entity_poly.entity_id
_entity_poly.type
_entity_poly.pdbx_seq_one_letter_code
_entity_poly.pdbx_strand_id
1 'polypeptide(L)'
;MEKKTFNISVPIDSHRDRIDKFLQSQLNELSRTRLQNLIRNGHVKLNNATINEVSKKIKNEDKIEVNFPQPKETLIKPNKIPLDILYDDDDLIIINKPPGQVVHPGAGNYEKTIVNGLLFKYQNNLSSVGGKLRPGIVHRIDKDTSGVIV
;
A
#
# COMPACT_ATOMS: atom_id res chain seq x y z
N MET A 1 -12.74 -1.19 -12.29
CA MET A 1 -11.58 -2.12 -12.34
C MET A 1 -12.04 -3.47 -11.80
N GLU A 2 -11.81 -4.54 -12.56
CA GLU A 2 -12.26 -5.89 -12.20
C GLU A 2 -11.49 -6.44 -11.00
N LYS A 3 -12.19 -7.22 -10.15
CA LYS A 3 -11.55 -7.99 -9.08
C LYS A 3 -10.63 -9.02 -9.73
N LYS A 4 -9.32 -8.89 -9.54
CA LYS A 4 -8.35 -9.86 -10.04
C LYS A 4 -8.42 -11.11 -9.14
N THR A 5 -8.94 -12.20 -9.68
CA THR A 5 -9.04 -13.50 -9.00
C THR A 5 -8.19 -14.52 -9.76
N PHE A 6 -7.39 -15.29 -9.05
CA PHE A 6 -6.63 -16.40 -9.61
C PHE A 6 -7.18 -17.70 -9.09
N ASN A 7 -7.44 -18.66 -10.00
CA ASN A 7 -7.84 -20.02 -9.68
C ASN A 7 -6.68 -20.95 -10.02
N ILE A 8 -6.17 -21.67 -9.03
CA ILE A 8 -4.99 -22.53 -9.14
C ILE A 8 -5.38 -23.93 -8.66
N SER A 9 -5.10 -24.95 -9.46
CA SER A 9 -5.28 -26.35 -9.08
C SER A 9 -3.92 -26.93 -8.64
N VAL A 10 -3.92 -27.68 -7.54
CA VAL A 10 -2.70 -28.31 -7.01
C VAL A 10 -2.39 -29.56 -7.82
N PRO A 11 -1.21 -29.65 -8.47
CA PRO A 11 -0.79 -30.85 -9.19
C PRO A 11 -0.60 -32.06 -8.26
N ILE A 12 -0.63 -33.27 -8.85
CA ILE A 12 -0.52 -34.54 -8.11
C ILE A 12 0.78 -34.64 -7.31
N ASP A 13 1.87 -34.05 -7.78
CA ASP A 13 3.20 -34.13 -7.15
C ASP A 13 3.46 -33.04 -6.07
N SER A 14 2.51 -32.15 -5.82
CA SER A 14 2.67 -31.01 -4.90
C SER A 14 1.98 -31.21 -3.54
N HIS A 15 1.55 -32.43 -3.22
CA HIS A 15 0.86 -32.72 -1.97
C HIS A 15 1.79 -32.55 -0.75
N ARG A 16 1.23 -32.10 0.38
CA ARG A 16 1.91 -31.80 1.65
C ARG A 16 2.76 -30.52 1.68
N ASP A 17 2.88 -29.79 0.58
CA ASP A 17 3.50 -28.48 0.64
C ASP A 17 2.66 -27.50 1.46
N ARG A 18 3.33 -26.49 2.00
CA ARG A 18 2.63 -25.37 2.64
C ARG A 18 2.04 -24.48 1.56
N ILE A 19 0.81 -24.04 1.77
CA ILE A 19 0.10 -23.19 0.79
C ILE A 19 0.84 -21.89 0.47
N ASP A 20 1.54 -21.26 1.44
CA ASP A 20 2.31 -20.04 1.21
C ASP A 20 3.51 -20.26 0.28
N LYS A 21 4.19 -21.43 0.37
CA LYS A 21 5.28 -21.78 -0.52
C LYS A 21 4.78 -22.14 -1.92
N PHE A 22 3.71 -22.93 -1.98
CA PHE A 22 3.10 -23.32 -3.24
C PHE A 22 2.59 -22.08 -4.02
N LEU A 23 1.87 -21.17 -3.35
CA LEU A 23 1.40 -19.95 -4.00
C LEU A 23 2.56 -19.08 -4.49
N GLN A 24 3.68 -19.04 -3.77
CA GLN A 24 4.85 -18.29 -4.22
C GLN A 24 5.47 -18.87 -5.49
N SER A 25 5.49 -20.20 -5.66
CA SER A 25 5.97 -20.82 -6.90
C SER A 25 5.05 -20.59 -8.11
N GLN A 26 3.74 -20.40 -7.87
CA GLN A 26 2.76 -20.16 -8.92
C GLN A 26 2.60 -18.67 -9.26
N LEU A 27 2.83 -17.79 -8.31
CA LEU A 27 2.65 -16.33 -8.43
C LEU A 27 3.97 -15.60 -8.18
N ASN A 28 4.96 -15.85 -9.05
CA ASN A 28 6.34 -15.37 -8.91
C ASN A 28 6.48 -13.84 -8.82
N GLU A 29 5.51 -13.08 -9.34
CA GLU A 29 5.49 -11.62 -9.27
C GLU A 29 5.18 -11.08 -7.87
N LEU A 30 4.74 -11.95 -6.95
CA LEU A 30 4.33 -11.56 -5.60
C LEU A 30 5.36 -11.99 -4.56
N SER A 31 5.70 -11.07 -3.65
CA SER A 31 6.52 -11.43 -2.51
C SER A 31 5.77 -12.42 -1.59
N ARG A 32 6.53 -13.32 -0.95
CA ARG A 32 5.97 -14.27 0.03
C ARG A 32 5.21 -13.56 1.15
N THR A 33 5.71 -12.43 1.64
CA THR A 33 5.05 -11.62 2.68
C THR A 33 3.67 -11.14 2.20
N ARG A 34 3.55 -10.73 0.95
CA ARG A 34 2.26 -10.30 0.38
C ARG A 34 1.26 -11.45 0.31
N LEU A 35 1.70 -12.63 -0.12
CA LEU A 35 0.87 -13.85 -0.16
C LEU A 35 0.41 -14.27 1.24
N GLN A 36 1.32 -14.25 2.23
CA GLN A 36 0.98 -14.54 3.62
C GLN A 36 -0.05 -13.55 4.19
N ASN A 37 0.04 -12.26 3.84
CA ASN A 37 -0.95 -11.26 4.25
C ASN A 37 -2.32 -11.51 3.59
N LEU A 38 -2.36 -11.93 2.31
CA LEU A 38 -3.61 -12.32 1.67
C LEU A 38 -4.27 -13.51 2.37
N ILE A 39 -3.49 -14.52 2.76
CA ILE A 39 -4.00 -15.69 3.52
C ILE A 39 -4.56 -15.23 4.87
N ARG A 40 -3.76 -14.51 5.70
CA ARG A 40 -4.18 -14.06 7.03
C ARG A 40 -5.44 -13.20 7.00
N ASN A 41 -5.63 -12.42 5.94
CA ASN A 41 -6.79 -11.53 5.78
C ASN A 41 -7.98 -12.20 5.11
N GLY A 42 -7.96 -13.54 4.91
CA GLY A 42 -9.08 -14.30 4.36
C GLY A 42 -9.35 -14.09 2.87
N HIS A 43 -8.33 -13.63 2.13
CA HIS A 43 -8.42 -13.44 0.68
C HIS A 43 -8.04 -14.71 -0.12
N VAL A 44 -7.80 -15.82 0.57
CA VAL A 44 -7.47 -17.11 -0.05
C VAL A 44 -8.49 -18.15 0.41
N LYS A 45 -9.03 -18.89 -0.56
CA LYS A 45 -9.89 -20.04 -0.30
C LYS A 45 -9.21 -21.31 -0.77
N LEU A 46 -9.42 -22.38 0.00
CA LEU A 46 -9.03 -23.74 -0.34
C LEU A 46 -10.30 -24.59 -0.43
N ASN A 47 -10.60 -25.16 -1.59
CA ASN A 47 -11.83 -25.92 -1.85
C ASN A 47 -13.10 -25.16 -1.41
N ASN A 48 -13.20 -23.90 -1.82
CA ASN A 48 -14.27 -22.95 -1.48
C ASN A 48 -14.33 -22.50 0.01
N ALA A 49 -13.51 -23.05 0.91
CA ALA A 49 -13.41 -22.62 2.29
C ALA A 49 -12.34 -21.56 2.48
N THR A 50 -12.69 -20.45 3.12
CA THR A 50 -11.72 -19.39 3.47
C THR A 50 -10.70 -19.92 4.48
N ILE A 51 -9.41 -19.64 4.24
CA ILE A 51 -8.33 -20.04 5.13
C ILE A 51 -7.56 -18.81 5.62
N ASN A 52 -7.09 -18.85 6.86
CA ASN A 52 -6.26 -17.81 7.48
C ASN A 52 -4.90 -18.36 7.94
N GLU A 53 -4.72 -19.67 7.89
CA GLU A 53 -3.50 -20.34 8.29
C GLU A 53 -2.49 -20.40 7.14
N VAL A 54 -1.39 -19.67 7.31
CA VAL A 54 -0.30 -19.56 6.31
C VAL A 54 0.44 -20.89 6.07
N SER A 55 0.50 -21.73 7.10
CA SER A 55 1.19 -23.04 7.10
C SER A 55 0.31 -24.20 6.65
N LYS A 56 -0.95 -23.93 6.29
CA LYS A 56 -1.89 -24.97 5.84
C LYS A 56 -1.26 -25.84 4.78
N LYS A 57 -1.31 -27.16 4.98
CA LYS A 57 -0.86 -28.13 4.00
C LYS A 57 -1.92 -28.36 2.93
N ILE A 58 -1.49 -28.41 1.70
CA ILE A 58 -2.32 -28.67 0.52
C ILE A 58 -2.26 -30.16 0.17
N LYS A 59 -3.26 -30.64 -0.56
CA LYS A 59 -3.37 -32.01 -1.08
C LYS A 59 -3.48 -31.96 -2.60
N ASN A 60 -3.25 -33.11 -3.24
CA ASN A 60 -3.50 -33.26 -4.67
C ASN A 60 -4.93 -32.86 -5.00
N GLU A 61 -5.11 -32.24 -6.15
CA GLU A 61 -6.41 -31.78 -6.69
C GLU A 61 -7.12 -30.69 -5.88
N ASP A 62 -6.50 -30.18 -4.80
CA ASP A 62 -7.01 -29.02 -4.09
C ASP A 62 -7.16 -27.82 -5.05
N LYS A 63 -8.26 -27.10 -4.91
CA LYS A 63 -8.54 -25.88 -5.66
C LYS A 63 -8.30 -24.67 -4.78
N ILE A 64 -7.40 -23.78 -5.21
CA ILE A 64 -7.05 -22.58 -4.48
C ILE A 64 -7.57 -21.36 -5.27
N GLU A 65 -8.36 -20.53 -4.61
CA GLU A 65 -8.83 -19.24 -5.14
C GLU A 65 -8.13 -18.12 -4.37
N VAL A 66 -7.40 -17.27 -5.09
CA VAL A 66 -6.73 -16.10 -4.52
C VAL A 66 -7.44 -14.83 -5.01
N ASN A 67 -8.07 -14.11 -4.09
CA ASN A 67 -8.75 -12.85 -4.35
C ASN A 67 -7.86 -11.67 -3.99
N PHE A 68 -7.61 -10.78 -4.94
CA PHE A 68 -6.88 -9.55 -4.65
C PHE A 68 -7.88 -8.45 -4.25
N PRO A 69 -7.79 -7.96 -2.99
CA PRO A 69 -8.60 -6.81 -2.61
C PRO A 69 -8.21 -5.63 -3.50
N GLN A 70 -9.21 -4.88 -3.94
CA GLN A 70 -8.91 -3.61 -4.59
C GLN A 70 -8.13 -2.71 -3.64
N PRO A 71 -7.13 -1.97 -4.14
CA PRO A 71 -6.49 -0.95 -3.34
C PRO A 71 -7.59 -0.02 -2.80
N LYS A 72 -7.73 0.06 -1.49
CA LYS A 72 -8.57 1.12 -0.91
C LYS A 72 -7.94 2.43 -1.33
N GLU A 73 -8.63 3.22 -2.13
CA GLU A 73 -8.25 4.62 -2.31
C GLU A 73 -8.33 5.27 -0.93
N THR A 74 -7.20 5.37 -0.28
CA THR A 74 -7.12 6.11 0.98
C THR A 74 -7.12 7.57 0.57
N LEU A 75 -8.30 8.20 0.55
CA LEU A 75 -8.40 9.63 0.37
C LEU A 75 -7.60 10.29 1.50
N ILE A 76 -6.54 10.98 1.12
CA ILE A 76 -5.75 11.76 2.08
C ILE A 76 -6.62 12.92 2.52
N LYS A 77 -6.93 12.97 3.82
CA LYS A 77 -7.78 14.03 4.38
C LYS A 77 -6.97 15.30 4.61
N PRO A 78 -7.46 16.47 4.16
CA PRO A 78 -6.88 17.76 4.55
C PRO A 78 -6.85 17.89 6.07
N ASN A 79 -5.75 18.39 6.62
CA ASN A 79 -5.65 18.64 8.06
C ASN A 79 -4.82 19.91 8.29
N LYS A 80 -5.30 20.79 9.21
CA LYS A 80 -4.59 22.01 9.56
C LYS A 80 -3.33 21.69 10.34
N ILE A 81 -2.20 21.75 9.66
CA ILE A 81 -0.86 21.49 10.20
C ILE A 81 0.00 22.71 9.94
N PRO A 82 0.80 23.18 10.91
CA PRO A 82 1.75 24.23 10.66
C PRO A 82 2.79 23.77 9.63
N LEU A 83 2.96 24.56 8.58
CA LEU A 83 4.00 24.35 7.55
C LEU A 83 4.92 25.57 7.60
N ASP A 84 6.21 25.34 7.78
CA ASP A 84 7.25 26.36 7.70
C ASP A 84 7.60 26.60 6.23
N ILE A 85 6.87 27.51 5.58
CA ILE A 85 6.98 27.79 4.17
C ILE A 85 8.03 28.89 3.98
N LEU A 86 9.09 28.54 3.25
CA LEU A 86 10.20 29.46 2.91
C LEU A 86 9.91 30.24 1.63
N TYR A 87 9.17 29.64 0.69
CA TYR A 87 8.81 30.23 -0.59
C TYR A 87 7.49 29.61 -1.09
N ASP A 88 6.68 30.43 -1.77
CA ASP A 88 5.36 30.03 -2.26
C ASP A 88 4.99 30.93 -3.47
N ASP A 89 4.82 30.32 -4.63
CA ASP A 89 4.30 30.97 -5.84
C ASP A 89 3.31 30.07 -6.58
N ASP A 90 2.93 30.42 -7.81
CA ASP A 90 1.95 29.66 -8.60
C ASP A 90 2.50 28.31 -9.10
N ASP A 91 3.82 28.12 -9.14
CA ASP A 91 4.47 26.95 -9.72
C ASP A 91 5.07 25.99 -8.69
N LEU A 92 5.57 26.52 -7.56
CA LEU A 92 6.25 25.70 -6.55
C LEU A 92 6.13 26.24 -5.12
N ILE A 93 6.30 25.33 -4.17
CA ILE A 93 6.32 25.63 -2.73
C ILE A 93 7.60 25.03 -2.14
N ILE A 94 8.33 25.85 -1.36
CA ILE A 94 9.52 25.40 -0.63
C ILE A 94 9.23 25.40 0.85
N ILE A 95 9.42 24.24 1.50
CA ILE A 95 9.10 24.02 2.90
C ILE A 95 10.35 23.62 3.66
N ASN A 96 10.59 24.24 4.81
CA ASN A 96 11.56 23.80 5.79
C ASN A 96 10.92 22.72 6.67
N LYS A 97 11.21 21.47 6.38
CA LYS A 97 10.65 20.34 7.13
C LYS A 97 11.40 20.15 8.45
N PRO A 98 10.73 20.21 9.60
CA PRO A 98 11.35 19.87 10.88
C PRO A 98 11.57 18.35 11.01
N PRO A 99 12.48 17.90 11.89
CA PRO A 99 12.60 16.50 12.25
C PRO A 99 11.31 16.03 12.96
N GLY A 100 11.01 14.72 12.85
CA GLY A 100 9.81 14.12 13.44
C GLY A 100 8.54 14.24 12.59
N GLN A 101 8.53 15.08 11.53
CA GLN A 101 7.39 15.24 10.64
C GLN A 101 7.51 14.30 9.43
N VAL A 102 6.41 13.61 9.11
CA VAL A 102 6.33 12.73 7.94
C VAL A 102 5.86 13.53 6.72
N VAL A 103 6.48 13.31 5.57
CA VAL A 103 6.10 13.99 4.33
C VAL A 103 4.76 13.48 3.80
N HIS A 104 4.58 12.17 3.71
CA HIS A 104 3.45 11.53 3.04
C HIS A 104 2.77 10.49 3.95
N PRO A 105 1.43 10.38 3.93
CA PRO A 105 0.71 9.37 4.72
C PRO A 105 1.18 7.95 4.44
N GLY A 106 1.37 7.17 5.50
CA GLY A 106 1.80 5.79 5.45
C GLY A 106 1.51 5.04 6.75
N ALA A 107 1.99 3.81 6.88
CA ALA A 107 1.73 2.96 8.05
C ALA A 107 2.06 3.69 9.36
N GLY A 108 1.04 3.84 10.22
CA GLY A 108 1.16 4.52 11.51
C GLY A 108 1.10 6.06 11.48
N ASN A 109 1.08 6.71 10.29
CA ASN A 109 1.06 8.17 10.14
C ASN A 109 0.10 8.58 9.02
N TYR A 110 -1.20 8.64 9.30
CA TYR A 110 -2.21 8.91 8.27
C TYR A 110 -2.73 10.34 8.24
N GLU A 111 -2.58 11.12 9.30
CA GLU A 111 -3.32 12.37 9.47
C GLU A 111 -2.47 13.61 9.80
N LYS A 112 -1.18 13.49 10.04
CA LYS A 112 -0.33 14.63 10.45
C LYS A 112 0.92 14.77 9.57
N THR A 113 0.74 14.59 8.27
CA THR A 113 1.85 14.66 7.32
C THR A 113 1.84 16.00 6.57
N ILE A 114 2.97 16.36 5.98
CA ILE A 114 3.07 17.58 5.15
C ILE A 114 1.99 17.59 4.07
N VAL A 115 1.73 16.44 3.42
CA VAL A 115 0.67 16.32 2.40
C VAL A 115 -0.71 16.67 2.96
N ASN A 116 -1.03 16.26 4.20
CA ASN A 116 -2.30 16.66 4.82
C ASN A 116 -2.38 18.19 5.01
N GLY A 117 -1.27 18.83 5.39
CA GLY A 117 -1.18 20.28 5.53
C GLY A 117 -1.27 21.03 4.20
N LEU A 118 -0.61 20.53 3.17
CA LEU A 118 -0.69 21.09 1.82
C LEU A 118 -2.11 21.01 1.27
N LEU A 119 -2.77 19.86 1.39
CA LEU A 119 -4.17 19.71 0.99
C LEU A 119 -5.11 20.65 1.73
N PHE A 120 -4.84 20.95 3.01
CA PHE A 120 -5.63 21.89 3.77
C PHE A 120 -5.43 23.34 3.27
N LYS A 121 -4.18 23.73 2.99
CA LYS A 121 -3.85 25.10 2.59
C LYS A 121 -4.20 25.39 1.13
N TYR A 122 -3.90 24.46 0.21
CA TYR A 122 -4.00 24.69 -1.23
C TYR A 122 -5.17 23.96 -1.90
N GLN A 123 -5.87 23.09 -1.17
CA GLN A 123 -7.05 22.36 -1.66
C GLN A 123 -6.80 21.66 -3.02
N ASN A 124 -7.46 22.10 -4.07
CA ASN A 124 -7.39 21.49 -5.41
C ASN A 124 -6.27 22.08 -6.30
N ASN A 125 -5.48 23.01 -5.79
CA ASN A 125 -4.44 23.72 -6.58
C ASN A 125 -3.09 22.98 -6.59
N LEU A 126 -3.01 21.79 -5.99
CA LEU A 126 -1.78 20.99 -6.02
C LEU A 126 -1.70 20.15 -7.30
N SER A 127 -0.50 20.05 -7.87
CA SER A 127 -0.24 19.21 -9.04
C SER A 127 -0.70 17.76 -8.82
N SER A 128 -1.37 17.18 -9.81
CA SER A 128 -1.80 15.78 -9.81
C SER A 128 -0.87 14.84 -10.58
N VAL A 129 0.27 15.33 -11.09
CA VAL A 129 1.23 14.54 -11.89
C VAL A 129 1.74 13.31 -11.14
N GLY A 130 1.97 13.41 -9.81
CA GLY A 130 2.33 12.28 -8.94
C GLY A 130 1.17 11.32 -8.60
N GLY A 131 -0.03 11.57 -9.14
CA GLY A 131 -1.25 10.82 -8.86
C GLY A 131 -1.99 11.31 -7.61
N LYS A 132 -3.24 10.88 -7.44
CA LYS A 132 -4.16 11.32 -6.36
C LYS A 132 -3.62 11.13 -4.95
N LEU A 133 -2.69 10.20 -4.75
CA LEU A 133 -2.09 9.90 -3.45
C LEU A 133 -0.82 10.71 -3.16
N ARG A 134 -0.31 11.49 -4.13
CA ARG A 134 0.90 12.31 -3.99
C ARG A 134 0.71 13.69 -4.59
N PRO A 135 -0.29 14.46 -4.16
CA PRO A 135 -0.59 15.76 -4.73
C PRO A 135 0.58 16.71 -4.47
N GLY A 136 1.20 17.24 -5.54
CA GLY A 136 2.28 18.21 -5.48
C GLY A 136 3.64 17.70 -4.99
N ILE A 137 3.77 16.43 -4.61
CA ILE A 137 5.02 15.90 -4.04
C ILE A 137 5.94 15.37 -5.13
N VAL A 138 7.12 15.98 -5.26
CA VAL A 138 8.16 15.59 -6.24
C VAL A 138 9.26 14.73 -5.61
N HIS A 139 9.57 14.94 -4.32
CA HIS A 139 10.50 14.10 -3.55
C HIS A 139 10.13 14.04 -2.07
N ARG A 140 10.87 13.28 -1.30
CA ARG A 140 10.66 13.19 0.15
C ARG A 140 11.98 12.95 0.87
N ILE A 141 12.03 13.35 2.14
CA ILE A 141 13.07 12.99 3.10
C ILE A 141 12.44 12.24 4.28
N ASP A 142 13.24 11.49 5.01
CA ASP A 142 12.75 10.64 6.10
C ASP A 142 12.15 11.45 7.26
N LYS A 143 11.36 10.77 8.10
CA LYS A 143 10.64 11.38 9.21
C LYS A 143 11.54 12.25 10.07
N ASP A 144 12.67 11.69 10.51
CA ASP A 144 13.55 12.33 11.51
C ASP A 144 14.65 13.19 10.87
N THR A 145 14.67 13.26 9.53
CA THR A 145 15.54 14.16 8.77
C THR A 145 14.86 15.52 8.63
N SER A 146 15.56 16.59 9.00
CA SER A 146 15.17 17.96 8.71
C SER A 146 15.77 18.42 7.39
N GLY A 147 15.17 19.41 6.76
CA GLY A 147 15.70 20.00 5.53
C GLY A 147 14.63 20.61 4.65
N VAL A 148 15.11 21.16 3.54
CA VAL A 148 14.25 21.82 2.56
C VAL A 148 13.66 20.77 1.62
N ILE A 149 12.36 20.89 1.40
CA ILE A 149 11.62 20.10 0.38
C ILE A 149 10.83 21.03 -0.53
N VAL A 150 10.66 20.58 -1.78
CA VAL A 150 9.92 21.27 -2.82
C VAL A 150 8.69 20.47 -3.21
#